data_d0d81543089f62bb2fff9276fd070790
#
_entry.id   d0d81543089f62bb2fff9276fd070790
#
_cell.length_a   1.000
_cell.length_b   1.000
_cell.length_c   1.000
_cell.angle_alpha   90.00
_cell.angle_beta   90.00
_cell.angle_gamma   90.00
#
_symmetry.space_group_name_H-M   'P 1'
#
loop_
_entity.id
_entity.type
_entity.pdbx_description
1 polymer ?
#
loop_
_entity_poly.entity_id
_entity_poly.type
_entity_poly.pdbx_seq_one_letter_code
_entity_poly.pdbx_strand_id
1 'polypeptide(L)'
;MIKAVFFDIDNTLYSYDRGNEAGMKALTVYGETVLQMDRETFVKVFRQAQQLVKERTGADCAAVHNRLIRMQCILELLGKPLFPHATVMYHLYWDSLLSSARPEEGVLQLMQLLKTKGIGIGIGTDMAYIQYKKLEVLGASSYIDWIVTSEEAGAEKPAGRFFDLCAQKAGAAPSQCAFIGDSLEKDVEGALKNGFKGVWYHKNPTEDEKRSYPVIDSFCGCIQDDRICLGKEILI
;
A
#
# COMPACT_ATOMS: atom_id res chain seq x y z
N MET A 1 22.94 -13.48 -2.61
CA MET A 1 21.75 -14.05 -3.31
C MET A 1 20.51 -13.64 -2.52
N ILE A 2 19.48 -13.14 -3.18
CA ILE A 2 18.21 -12.75 -2.57
C ILE A 2 17.46 -13.99 -2.12
N LYS A 3 16.87 -13.94 -0.91
CA LYS A 3 16.07 -15.01 -0.32
C LYS A 3 14.61 -14.61 -0.13
N ALA A 4 14.35 -13.31 0.01
CA ALA A 4 13.01 -12.78 0.21
C ALA A 4 12.80 -11.49 -0.58
N VAL A 5 11.61 -11.33 -1.15
CA VAL A 5 11.17 -10.09 -1.80
C VAL A 5 9.92 -9.61 -1.09
N PHE A 6 9.98 -8.41 -0.54
CA PHE A 6 8.84 -7.72 0.06
C PHE A 6 8.23 -6.74 -0.94
N PHE A 7 6.92 -6.66 -0.94
CA PHE A 7 6.18 -5.71 -1.76
C PHE A 7 5.37 -4.78 -0.86
N ASP A 8 5.33 -3.50 -1.19
CA ASP A 8 4.24 -2.64 -0.77
C ASP A 8 2.96 -3.01 -1.51
N ILE A 9 1.81 -2.50 -1.08
CA ILE A 9 0.51 -2.81 -1.70
C ILE A 9 -0.03 -1.65 -2.53
N ASP A 10 -0.22 -0.49 -1.88
CA ASP A 10 -0.95 0.65 -2.44
C ASP A 10 -0.10 1.38 -3.48
N ASN A 11 -0.60 1.52 -4.72
CA ASN A 11 0.13 2.00 -5.90
C ASN A 11 1.34 1.13 -6.32
N THR A 12 1.51 -0.04 -5.71
CA THR A 12 2.52 -1.02 -6.09
C THR A 12 1.89 -2.27 -6.70
N LEU A 13 1.09 -3.03 -5.94
CA LEU A 13 0.41 -4.23 -6.48
C LEU A 13 -0.84 -3.90 -7.31
N TYR A 14 -1.43 -2.73 -7.10
CA TYR A 14 -2.60 -2.22 -7.81
C TYR A 14 -2.61 -0.68 -7.72
N SER A 15 -3.41 -0.02 -8.56
CA SER A 15 -3.60 1.42 -8.48
C SER A 15 -4.55 1.80 -7.33
N TYR A 16 -3.98 2.21 -6.18
CA TYR A 16 -4.75 2.76 -5.07
C TYR A 16 -5.51 4.02 -5.47
N ASP A 17 -4.94 4.88 -6.29
CA ASP A 17 -5.55 6.15 -6.69
C ASP A 17 -6.86 5.92 -7.43
N ARG A 18 -6.90 4.96 -8.37
CA ARG A 18 -8.13 4.57 -9.07
C ARG A 18 -9.17 4.00 -8.10
N GLY A 19 -8.74 3.17 -7.15
CA GLY A 19 -9.62 2.61 -6.12
C GLY A 19 -10.16 3.69 -5.19
N ASN A 20 -9.30 4.62 -4.76
CA ASN A 20 -9.70 5.76 -3.93
C ASN A 20 -10.70 6.67 -4.63
N GLU A 21 -10.54 6.90 -5.94
CA GLU A 21 -11.51 7.65 -6.75
C GLU A 21 -12.90 6.99 -6.73
N ALA A 22 -12.96 5.66 -6.88
CA ALA A 22 -14.22 4.90 -6.79
C ALA A 22 -14.85 5.01 -5.39
N GLY A 23 -14.05 4.87 -4.32
CA GLY A 23 -14.50 5.03 -2.94
C GLY A 23 -15.01 6.45 -2.65
N MET A 24 -14.30 7.47 -3.12
CA MET A 24 -14.71 8.87 -2.97
C MET A 24 -15.99 9.19 -3.74
N LYS A 25 -16.16 8.61 -4.93
CA LYS A 25 -17.42 8.75 -5.70
C LYS A 25 -18.59 8.18 -4.91
N ALA A 26 -18.46 6.99 -4.34
CA ALA A 26 -19.51 6.38 -3.52
C ALA A 26 -19.85 7.22 -2.29
N LEU A 27 -18.84 7.75 -1.60
CA LEU A 27 -19.05 8.63 -0.45
C LEU A 27 -19.72 9.94 -0.81
N THR A 28 -19.37 10.56 -1.94
CA THR A 28 -20.03 11.80 -2.40
C THR A 28 -21.49 11.57 -2.72
N VAL A 29 -21.82 10.48 -3.39
CA VAL A 29 -23.23 10.11 -3.66
C VAL A 29 -24.00 9.92 -2.34
N TYR A 30 -23.40 9.26 -1.34
CA TYR A 30 -24.00 9.12 -0.02
C TYR A 30 -24.16 10.47 0.67
N GLY A 31 -23.19 11.35 0.57
CA GLY A 31 -23.25 12.72 1.07
C GLY A 31 -24.44 13.49 0.49
N GLU A 32 -24.62 13.42 -0.83
CA GLU A 32 -25.72 14.11 -1.54
C GLU A 32 -27.09 13.52 -1.19
N THR A 33 -27.22 12.20 -1.25
CA THR A 33 -28.55 11.54 -1.18
C THR A 33 -29.04 11.31 0.25
N VAL A 34 -28.14 11.05 1.19
CA VAL A 34 -28.48 10.68 2.58
C VAL A 34 -28.18 11.80 3.58
N LEU A 35 -27.00 12.41 3.47
CA LEU A 35 -26.62 13.49 4.37
C LEU A 35 -27.12 14.86 3.90
N GLN A 36 -27.70 14.94 2.71
CA GLN A 36 -28.21 16.17 2.08
C GLN A 36 -27.15 17.28 1.99
N MET A 37 -25.96 16.90 1.57
CA MET A 37 -24.78 17.74 1.44
C MET A 37 -24.35 17.81 -0.01
N ASP A 38 -24.10 19.00 -0.54
CA ASP A 38 -23.56 19.11 -1.90
C ASP A 38 -22.14 18.57 -1.99
N ARG A 39 -21.74 18.14 -3.19
CA ARG A 39 -20.46 17.49 -3.48
C ARG A 39 -19.25 18.32 -3.07
N GLU A 40 -19.27 19.62 -3.34
CA GLU A 40 -18.14 20.50 -3.06
C GLU A 40 -17.90 20.60 -1.56
N THR A 41 -18.96 20.86 -0.82
CA THR A 41 -18.94 20.90 0.65
C THR A 41 -18.48 19.58 1.25
N PHE A 42 -18.99 18.43 0.73
CA PHE A 42 -18.57 17.12 1.21
C PHE A 42 -17.06 16.87 1.00
N VAL A 43 -16.53 17.18 -0.18
CA VAL A 43 -15.10 17.02 -0.49
C VAL A 43 -14.23 17.92 0.40
N LYS A 44 -14.68 19.15 0.67
CA LYS A 44 -13.99 20.07 1.60
C LYS A 44 -13.95 19.49 3.02
N VAL A 45 -15.09 19.02 3.51
CA VAL A 45 -15.19 18.40 4.86
C VAL A 45 -14.35 17.13 4.94
N PHE A 46 -14.32 16.30 3.88
CA PHE A 46 -13.47 15.12 3.83
C PHE A 46 -11.98 15.46 4.03
N ARG A 47 -11.49 16.54 3.39
CA ARG A 47 -10.11 17.02 3.58
C ARG A 47 -9.87 17.54 4.98
N GLN A 48 -10.81 18.30 5.54
CA GLN A 48 -10.74 18.79 6.93
C GLN A 48 -10.70 17.61 7.92
N ALA A 49 -11.54 16.60 7.71
CA ALA A 49 -11.54 15.40 8.55
C ALA A 49 -10.20 14.64 8.48
N GLN A 50 -9.55 14.61 7.31
CA GLN A 50 -8.23 14.01 7.19
C GLN A 50 -7.18 14.73 8.04
N GLN A 51 -7.22 16.05 8.06
CA GLN A 51 -6.35 16.86 8.91
C GLN A 51 -6.68 16.66 10.40
N LEU A 52 -7.95 16.65 10.75
CA LEU A 52 -8.41 16.44 12.13
C LEU A 52 -8.00 15.06 12.68
N VAL A 53 -8.00 14.01 11.84
CA VAL A 53 -7.47 12.69 12.25
C VAL A 53 -5.99 12.80 12.62
N LYS A 54 -5.16 13.46 11.80
CA LYS A 54 -3.73 13.66 12.09
C LYS A 54 -3.49 14.42 13.39
N GLU A 55 -4.27 15.45 13.64
CA GLU A 55 -4.20 16.25 14.87
C GLU A 55 -4.55 15.44 16.12
N ARG A 56 -5.54 14.55 16.03
CA ARG A 56 -6.01 13.71 17.14
C ARG A 56 -5.12 12.51 17.42
N THR A 57 -4.58 11.88 16.38
CA THR A 57 -3.85 10.62 16.49
C THR A 57 -2.33 10.80 16.46
N GLY A 58 -1.83 11.94 16.02
CA GLY A 58 -0.44 12.17 15.68
C GLY A 58 -0.16 11.82 14.21
N ALA A 59 0.86 12.47 13.63
CA ALA A 59 1.17 12.32 12.20
C ALA A 59 1.88 10.99 11.88
N ASP A 60 2.60 10.41 12.86
CA ASP A 60 3.52 9.29 12.67
C ASP A 60 3.00 7.99 13.31
N CYS A 61 1.72 7.73 13.18
CA CYS A 61 1.12 6.49 13.70
C CYS A 61 0.12 5.87 12.71
N ALA A 62 0.00 4.53 12.76
CA ALA A 62 -0.90 3.78 11.89
C ALA A 62 -2.38 4.23 11.95
N ALA A 63 -2.81 4.83 13.07
CA ALA A 63 -4.17 5.33 13.22
C ALA A 63 -4.52 6.50 12.28
N VAL A 64 -3.53 7.23 11.75
CA VAL A 64 -3.75 8.31 10.79
C VAL A 64 -4.42 7.81 9.49
N HIS A 65 -4.21 6.55 9.17
CA HIS A 65 -4.80 5.90 8.00
C HIS A 65 -6.19 5.29 8.27
N ASN A 66 -6.68 5.30 9.52
CA ASN A 66 -7.95 4.67 9.89
C ASN A 66 -9.13 5.41 9.27
N ARG A 67 -9.77 4.77 8.29
CA ARG A 67 -10.91 5.34 7.56
C ARG A 67 -12.16 5.46 8.44
N LEU A 68 -12.35 4.60 9.44
CA LEU A 68 -13.51 4.70 10.32
C LEU A 68 -13.44 5.97 11.19
N ILE A 69 -12.26 6.27 11.76
CA ILE A 69 -12.03 7.53 12.50
C ILE A 69 -12.27 8.72 11.56
N ARG A 70 -11.84 8.62 10.30
CA ARG A 70 -12.11 9.70 9.31
C ARG A 70 -13.60 9.89 9.05
N MET A 71 -14.38 8.80 8.90
CA MET A 71 -15.85 8.90 8.74
C MET A 71 -16.52 9.52 9.97
N GLN A 72 -16.06 9.16 11.15
CA GLN A 72 -16.49 9.79 12.40
C GLN A 72 -16.20 11.30 12.39
N CYS A 73 -14.98 11.71 12.07
CA CYS A 73 -14.62 13.14 12.00
C CYS A 73 -15.45 13.91 10.96
N ILE A 74 -15.78 13.30 9.81
CA ILE A 74 -16.67 13.91 8.82
C ILE A 74 -18.05 14.20 9.45
N LEU A 75 -18.63 13.22 10.11
CA LEU A 75 -19.96 13.36 10.71
C LEU A 75 -19.97 14.38 11.86
N GLU A 76 -18.93 14.42 12.68
CA GLU A 76 -18.74 15.42 13.71
C GLU A 76 -18.69 16.85 13.14
N LEU A 77 -17.89 17.06 12.07
CA LEU A 77 -17.78 18.35 11.38
C LEU A 77 -19.10 18.80 10.74
N LEU A 78 -19.93 17.83 10.32
CA LEU A 78 -21.23 18.08 9.73
C LEU A 78 -22.38 18.20 10.75
N GLY A 79 -22.11 17.95 12.04
CA GLY A 79 -23.15 17.88 13.07
C GLY A 79 -24.18 16.77 12.82
N LYS A 80 -23.77 15.67 12.17
CA LYS A 80 -24.64 14.54 11.83
C LYS A 80 -24.44 13.40 12.84
N PRO A 81 -25.47 12.54 13.07
CA PRO A 81 -25.37 11.38 13.95
C PRO A 81 -24.28 10.43 13.48
N LEU A 82 -23.53 9.83 14.42
CA LEU A 82 -22.53 8.81 14.07
C LEU A 82 -23.17 7.52 13.54
N PHE A 83 -24.26 7.11 14.15
CA PHE A 83 -24.96 5.88 13.78
C PHE A 83 -26.23 6.16 12.98
N PRO A 84 -26.50 5.40 11.90
CA PRO A 84 -25.64 4.30 11.37
C PRO A 84 -24.54 4.77 10.39
N HIS A 85 -24.38 6.08 10.18
CA HIS A 85 -23.67 6.67 9.06
C HIS A 85 -22.18 6.29 9.00
N ALA A 86 -21.44 6.28 10.13
CA ALA A 86 -20.01 6.06 10.14
C ALA A 86 -19.61 4.70 9.54
N THR A 87 -20.29 3.64 9.96
CA THR A 87 -20.03 2.29 9.45
C THR A 87 -20.50 2.10 8.02
N VAL A 88 -21.64 2.68 7.65
CA VAL A 88 -22.15 2.65 6.26
C VAL A 88 -21.15 3.34 5.33
N MET A 89 -20.68 4.53 5.66
CA MET A 89 -19.68 5.26 4.87
C MET A 89 -18.36 4.50 4.79
N TYR A 90 -17.93 3.87 5.88
CA TYR A 90 -16.72 3.04 5.90
C TYR A 90 -16.82 1.88 4.91
N HIS A 91 -17.92 1.13 4.92
CA HIS A 91 -18.13 0.02 4.00
C HIS A 91 -18.29 0.50 2.55
N LEU A 92 -19.07 1.54 2.29
CA LEU A 92 -19.23 2.11 0.96
C LEU A 92 -17.87 2.49 0.34
N TYR A 93 -17.00 3.12 1.11
CA TYR A 93 -15.68 3.49 0.64
C TYR A 93 -14.85 2.26 0.26
N TRP A 94 -14.70 1.31 1.20
CA TRP A 94 -13.84 0.16 0.99
C TRP A 94 -14.40 -0.82 -0.03
N ASP A 95 -15.70 -1.09 -0.03
CA ASP A 95 -16.32 -2.00 -0.99
C ASP A 95 -16.19 -1.45 -2.42
N SER A 96 -16.36 -0.13 -2.60
CA SER A 96 -16.18 0.50 -3.90
C SER A 96 -14.72 0.48 -4.35
N LEU A 97 -13.77 0.73 -3.44
CA LEU A 97 -12.35 0.62 -3.73
C LEU A 97 -11.97 -0.81 -4.12
N LEU A 98 -12.34 -1.79 -3.30
CA LEU A 98 -12.00 -3.19 -3.52
C LEU A 98 -12.63 -3.75 -4.80
N SER A 99 -13.88 -3.39 -5.11
CA SER A 99 -14.56 -3.83 -6.34
C SER A 99 -13.88 -3.32 -7.61
N SER A 100 -13.16 -2.19 -7.53
CA SER A 100 -12.43 -1.60 -8.65
C SER A 100 -10.96 -2.05 -8.72
N ALA A 101 -10.43 -2.66 -7.65
CA ALA A 101 -9.05 -3.07 -7.58
C ALA A 101 -8.75 -4.21 -8.59
N ARG A 102 -7.66 -4.06 -9.32
CA ARG A 102 -7.12 -5.08 -10.23
C ARG A 102 -5.61 -5.11 -10.05
N PRO A 103 -4.99 -6.30 -10.04
CA PRO A 103 -3.55 -6.40 -9.92
C PRO A 103 -2.85 -5.69 -11.09
N GLU A 104 -1.71 -5.10 -10.82
CA GLU A 104 -0.84 -4.59 -11.87
C GLU A 104 -0.42 -5.72 -12.80
N GLU A 105 -0.30 -5.40 -14.09
CA GLU A 105 0.07 -6.38 -15.10
C GLU A 105 1.44 -6.99 -14.81
N GLY A 106 1.52 -8.32 -14.84
CA GLY A 106 2.76 -9.05 -14.59
C GLY A 106 3.07 -9.33 -13.11
N VAL A 107 2.39 -8.68 -12.15
CA VAL A 107 2.75 -8.84 -10.73
C VAL A 107 2.52 -10.26 -10.22
N LEU A 108 1.41 -10.89 -10.55
CA LEU A 108 1.12 -12.27 -10.15
C LEU A 108 2.05 -13.27 -10.83
N GLN A 109 2.41 -13.03 -12.10
CA GLN A 109 3.40 -13.82 -12.81
C GLN A 109 4.79 -13.72 -12.17
N LEU A 110 5.19 -12.52 -11.75
CA LEU A 110 6.44 -12.33 -11.02
C LEU A 110 6.40 -13.08 -9.67
N MET A 111 5.31 -12.98 -8.91
CA MET A 111 5.15 -13.73 -7.66
C MET A 111 5.23 -15.25 -7.89
N GLN A 112 4.55 -15.75 -8.92
CA GLN A 112 4.63 -17.17 -9.29
C GLN A 112 6.07 -17.59 -9.60
N LEU A 113 6.81 -16.79 -10.36
CA LEU A 113 8.20 -17.10 -10.74
C LEU A 113 9.13 -17.02 -9.52
N LEU A 114 8.96 -16.07 -8.62
CA LEU A 114 9.70 -16.01 -7.37
C LEU A 114 9.50 -17.29 -6.54
N LYS A 115 8.25 -17.76 -6.42
CA LYS A 115 7.94 -19.02 -5.71
C LYS A 115 8.61 -20.24 -6.36
N THR A 116 8.62 -20.35 -7.69
CA THR A 116 9.28 -21.47 -8.38
C THR A 116 10.80 -21.48 -8.16
N LYS A 117 11.39 -20.31 -7.92
CA LYS A 117 12.82 -20.17 -7.58
C LYS A 117 13.13 -20.35 -6.09
N GLY A 118 12.11 -20.64 -5.26
CA GLY A 118 12.27 -20.79 -3.82
C GLY A 118 12.53 -19.48 -3.09
N ILE A 119 12.16 -18.34 -3.68
CA ILE A 119 12.25 -17.02 -3.05
C ILE A 119 10.98 -16.78 -2.24
N GLY A 120 11.14 -16.45 -0.97
CA GLY A 120 10.01 -16.07 -0.10
C GLY A 120 9.42 -14.72 -0.48
N ILE A 121 8.10 -14.58 -0.34
CA ILE A 121 7.37 -13.36 -0.67
C ILE A 121 6.73 -12.79 0.57
N GLY A 122 7.10 -11.56 0.90
CA GLY A 122 6.51 -10.78 1.99
C GLY A 122 5.71 -9.59 1.50
N ILE A 123 4.81 -9.12 2.33
CA ILE A 123 4.16 -7.82 2.19
C ILE A 123 4.63 -6.92 3.33
N GLY A 124 5.02 -5.68 2.99
CA GLY A 124 5.34 -4.64 3.95
C GLY A 124 4.48 -3.41 3.71
N THR A 125 3.49 -3.16 4.57
CA THR A 125 2.45 -2.18 4.29
C THR A 125 2.00 -1.41 5.53
N ASP A 126 1.33 -0.27 5.30
CA ASP A 126 0.63 0.47 6.35
C ASP A 126 -0.71 -0.23 6.69
N MET A 127 -1.24 -0.02 7.92
CA MET A 127 -2.48 -0.61 8.43
C MET A 127 -2.49 -2.14 8.48
N ALA A 128 -3.58 -2.75 9.01
CA ALA A 128 -3.67 -4.21 9.16
C ALA A 128 -4.82 -4.83 8.34
N TYR A 129 -6.04 -4.81 8.87
CA TYR A 129 -7.15 -5.64 8.37
C TYR A 129 -7.46 -5.47 6.89
N ILE A 130 -7.57 -4.24 6.40
CA ILE A 130 -7.99 -3.99 5.01
C ILE A 130 -6.95 -4.49 3.99
N GLN A 131 -5.70 -4.60 4.38
CA GLN A 131 -4.63 -5.07 3.51
C GLN A 131 -4.79 -6.55 3.17
N TYR A 132 -5.26 -7.37 4.13
CA TYR A 132 -5.61 -8.76 3.85
C TYR A 132 -6.71 -8.86 2.79
N LYS A 133 -7.77 -8.03 2.90
CA LYS A 133 -8.85 -7.97 1.91
C LYS A 133 -8.37 -7.55 0.52
N LYS A 134 -7.45 -6.59 0.45
CA LYS A 134 -6.82 -6.20 -0.83
C LYS A 134 -6.09 -7.37 -1.47
N LEU A 135 -5.27 -8.10 -0.71
CA LEU A 135 -4.52 -9.26 -1.22
C LEU A 135 -5.44 -10.39 -1.70
N GLU A 136 -6.55 -10.64 -0.99
CA GLU A 136 -7.58 -11.61 -1.42
C GLU A 136 -8.21 -11.19 -2.77
N VAL A 137 -8.66 -9.95 -2.89
CA VAL A 137 -9.30 -9.43 -4.11
C VAL A 137 -8.33 -9.38 -5.30
N LEU A 138 -7.05 -9.08 -5.04
CA LEU A 138 -6.01 -9.08 -6.07
C LEU A 138 -5.56 -10.47 -6.49
N GLY A 139 -5.99 -11.53 -5.79
CA GLY A 139 -5.57 -12.90 -6.07
C GLY A 139 -4.13 -13.18 -5.67
N ALA A 140 -3.53 -12.32 -4.83
CA ALA A 140 -2.12 -12.44 -4.42
C ALA A 140 -1.92 -13.31 -3.18
N SER A 141 -2.97 -13.57 -2.40
CA SER A 141 -2.90 -14.19 -1.06
C SER A 141 -2.19 -15.54 -1.04
N SER A 142 -2.34 -16.37 -2.08
CA SER A 142 -1.72 -17.70 -2.18
C SER A 142 -0.20 -17.67 -2.37
N TYR A 143 0.38 -16.53 -2.75
CA TYR A 143 1.80 -16.38 -2.95
C TYR A 143 2.54 -15.87 -1.71
N ILE A 144 1.82 -15.28 -0.74
CA ILE A 144 2.39 -14.53 0.37
C ILE A 144 2.81 -15.48 1.51
N ASP A 145 4.07 -15.40 1.92
CA ASP A 145 4.61 -16.14 3.07
C ASP A 145 4.51 -15.31 4.37
N TRP A 146 4.70 -13.98 4.26
CA TRP A 146 4.70 -13.09 5.44
C TRP A 146 3.99 -11.76 5.14
N ILE A 147 3.38 -11.21 6.18
CA ILE A 147 2.85 -9.84 6.15
C ILE A 147 3.44 -9.10 7.35
N VAL A 148 3.96 -7.91 7.11
CA VAL A 148 4.37 -6.93 8.13
C VAL A 148 3.53 -5.68 7.91
N THR A 149 2.85 -5.24 8.96
CA THR A 149 2.06 -4.01 8.96
C THR A 149 2.68 -2.99 9.90
N SER A 150 2.42 -1.70 9.66
CA SER A 150 2.86 -0.64 10.56
C SER A 150 2.25 -0.79 11.97
N GLU A 151 1.04 -1.34 12.07
CA GLU A 151 0.41 -1.65 13.37
C GLU A 151 1.21 -2.71 14.13
N GLU A 152 1.61 -3.81 13.48
CA GLU A 152 2.40 -4.87 14.08
C GLU A 152 3.82 -4.41 14.43
N ALA A 153 4.46 -3.69 13.52
CA ALA A 153 5.80 -3.16 13.73
C ALA A 153 5.84 -2.07 14.81
N GLY A 154 4.72 -1.42 15.09
CA GLY A 154 4.64 -0.23 15.94
C GLY A 154 5.42 0.95 15.36
N ALA A 155 5.61 0.96 14.04
CA ALA A 155 6.31 2.01 13.30
C ALA A 155 5.96 1.93 11.81
N GLU A 156 5.87 3.08 11.15
CA GLU A 156 5.71 3.15 9.69
C GLU A 156 7.05 3.12 8.95
N LYS A 157 7.04 2.78 7.69
CA LYS A 157 8.17 3.03 6.78
C LYS A 157 8.46 4.55 6.72
N PRO A 158 9.69 5.01 6.75
CA PRO A 158 10.96 4.28 6.57
C PRO A 158 11.66 3.85 7.88
N ALA A 159 10.96 3.75 9.00
CA ALA A 159 11.57 3.42 10.29
C ALA A 159 12.25 2.03 10.27
N GLY A 160 13.47 1.94 10.86
CA GLY A 160 14.26 0.71 10.88
C GLY A 160 13.53 -0.48 11.50
N ARG A 161 12.79 -0.26 12.58
CA ARG A 161 12.00 -1.30 13.25
C ARG A 161 11.02 -2.03 12.32
N PHE A 162 10.50 -1.35 11.30
CA PHE A 162 9.63 -1.97 10.30
C PHE A 162 10.41 -2.98 9.43
N PHE A 163 11.57 -2.58 8.92
CA PHE A 163 12.43 -3.42 8.09
C PHE A 163 13.09 -4.55 8.89
N ASP A 164 13.45 -4.30 10.16
CA ASP A 164 13.96 -5.34 11.05
C ASP A 164 12.94 -6.47 11.22
N LEU A 165 11.65 -6.13 11.41
CA LEU A 165 10.60 -7.12 11.50
C LEU A 165 10.41 -7.89 10.18
N CYS A 166 10.54 -7.22 9.03
CA CYS A 166 10.54 -7.90 7.72
C CYS A 166 11.66 -8.94 7.63
N ALA A 167 12.90 -8.57 7.93
CA ALA A 167 14.04 -9.47 7.90
C ALA A 167 13.90 -10.62 8.90
N GLN A 168 13.41 -10.33 10.11
CA GLN A 168 13.14 -11.33 11.14
C GLN A 168 12.12 -12.37 10.67
N LYS A 169 10.97 -11.95 10.12
CA LYS A 169 9.95 -12.88 9.61
C LYS A 169 10.45 -13.73 8.45
N ALA A 170 11.27 -13.15 7.58
CA ALA A 170 11.88 -13.88 6.48
C ALA A 170 13.00 -14.84 6.90
N GLY A 171 13.50 -14.75 8.13
CA GLY A 171 14.66 -15.51 8.59
C GLY A 171 15.91 -15.26 7.72
N ALA A 172 16.06 -14.06 7.19
CA ALA A 172 17.10 -13.68 6.24
C ALA A 172 17.83 -12.41 6.70
N ALA A 173 19.12 -12.31 6.34
CA ALA A 173 19.83 -11.06 6.58
C ALA A 173 19.24 -9.93 5.70
N PRO A 174 19.22 -8.65 6.15
CA PRO A 174 18.73 -7.54 5.36
C PRO A 174 19.28 -7.49 3.93
N SER A 175 20.58 -7.75 3.75
CA SER A 175 21.23 -7.79 2.42
C SER A 175 20.75 -8.93 1.50
N GLN A 176 20.00 -9.88 2.03
CA GLN A 176 19.35 -10.97 1.29
C GLN A 176 17.87 -10.69 1.00
N CYS A 177 17.38 -9.53 1.41
CA CYS A 177 16.02 -9.09 1.20
C CYS A 177 15.97 -7.96 0.17
N ALA A 178 14.96 -7.97 -0.69
CA ALA A 178 14.59 -6.84 -1.53
C ALA A 178 13.24 -6.28 -1.09
N PHE A 179 13.03 -4.98 -1.26
CA PHE A 179 11.77 -4.31 -1.01
C PHE A 179 11.36 -3.52 -2.26
N ILE A 180 10.17 -3.78 -2.77
CA ILE A 180 9.61 -3.15 -3.97
C ILE A 180 8.42 -2.29 -3.55
N GLY A 181 8.45 -1.00 -3.89
CA GLY A 181 7.35 -0.09 -3.60
C GLY A 181 7.39 1.17 -4.45
N ASP A 182 6.30 1.95 -4.42
CA ASP A 182 6.12 3.17 -5.21
C ASP A 182 6.70 4.42 -4.53
N SER A 183 6.85 4.40 -3.22
CA SER A 183 7.38 5.55 -2.47
C SER A 183 8.90 5.53 -2.42
N LEU A 184 9.54 6.50 -3.09
CA LEU A 184 10.99 6.63 -3.06
C LEU A 184 11.52 6.75 -1.63
N GLU A 185 10.92 7.61 -0.81
CA GLU A 185 11.37 7.87 0.56
C GLU A 185 11.09 6.68 1.50
N LYS A 186 9.84 6.18 1.50
CA LYS A 186 9.39 5.16 2.46
C LYS A 186 9.91 3.77 2.11
N ASP A 187 9.76 3.36 0.85
CA ASP A 187 10.03 2.00 0.41
C ASP A 187 11.48 1.81 -0.02
N VAL A 188 11.97 2.69 -0.89
CA VAL A 188 13.28 2.51 -1.54
C VAL A 188 14.40 2.97 -0.63
N GLU A 189 14.43 4.26 -0.25
CA GLU A 189 15.45 4.80 0.63
C GLU A 189 15.35 4.21 2.03
N GLY A 190 14.11 3.96 2.52
CA GLY A 190 13.88 3.25 3.77
C GLY A 190 14.52 1.87 3.74
N ALA A 191 14.30 1.08 2.70
CA ALA A 191 14.92 -0.23 2.51
C ALA A 191 16.45 -0.15 2.45
N LEU A 192 16.99 0.76 1.63
CA LEU A 192 18.43 0.95 1.48
C LEU A 192 19.11 1.34 2.81
N LYS A 193 18.53 2.27 3.57
CA LYS A 193 19.05 2.69 4.90
C LYS A 193 19.09 1.53 5.90
N ASN A 194 18.22 0.54 5.74
CA ASN A 194 18.13 -0.64 6.60
C ASN A 194 18.80 -1.90 6.01
N GLY A 195 19.65 -1.73 4.99
CA GLY A 195 20.48 -2.80 4.42
C GLY A 195 19.78 -3.74 3.44
N PHE A 196 18.52 -3.47 3.09
CA PHE A 196 17.79 -4.15 2.03
C PHE A 196 18.23 -3.66 0.65
N LYS A 197 17.84 -4.39 -0.39
CA LYS A 197 17.84 -3.89 -1.76
C LYS A 197 16.53 -3.16 -2.02
N GLY A 198 16.56 -1.83 -2.15
CA GLY A 198 15.39 -1.03 -2.50
C GLY A 198 15.16 -1.04 -4.00
N VAL A 199 13.93 -1.29 -4.44
CA VAL A 199 13.52 -1.28 -5.85
C VAL A 199 12.32 -0.36 -6.02
N TRP A 200 12.45 0.64 -6.86
CA TRP A 200 11.40 1.62 -7.07
C TRP A 200 10.45 1.19 -8.18
N TYR A 201 9.19 0.95 -7.84
CA TYR A 201 8.14 0.77 -8.83
C TYR A 201 7.64 2.15 -9.29
N HIS A 202 8.04 2.57 -10.48
CA HIS A 202 7.70 3.88 -11.04
C HIS A 202 7.40 3.78 -12.54
N LYS A 203 6.13 3.97 -12.92
CA LYS A 203 5.65 3.74 -14.30
C LYS A 203 6.25 4.66 -15.36
N ASN A 204 6.67 5.87 -14.98
CA ASN A 204 7.21 6.87 -15.91
C ASN A 204 8.52 7.47 -15.38
N PRO A 205 9.56 6.67 -15.13
CA PRO A 205 10.82 7.16 -14.60
C PRO A 205 11.60 7.95 -15.65
N THR A 206 12.26 8.99 -15.20
CA THR A 206 13.26 9.71 -16.00
C THR A 206 14.56 8.90 -16.12
N GLU A 207 15.41 9.21 -17.07
CA GLU A 207 16.70 8.54 -17.22
C GLU A 207 17.64 8.80 -16.03
N ASP A 208 17.54 9.95 -15.37
CA ASP A 208 18.36 10.26 -14.19
C ASP A 208 17.90 9.45 -12.98
N GLU A 209 16.59 9.23 -12.79
CA GLU A 209 16.04 8.35 -11.76
C GLU A 209 16.49 6.91 -11.97
N LYS A 210 16.46 6.40 -13.22
CA LYS A 210 16.96 5.06 -13.59
C LYS A 210 18.48 4.89 -13.36
N ARG A 211 19.24 6.00 -13.37
CA ARG A 211 20.67 5.97 -13.03
C ARG A 211 20.90 5.94 -11.53
N SER A 212 20.04 6.62 -10.78
CA SER A 212 20.19 6.83 -9.34
C SER A 212 19.69 5.66 -8.50
N TYR A 213 18.66 4.94 -8.98
CA TYR A 213 17.99 3.87 -8.25
C TYR A 213 17.72 2.64 -9.13
N PRO A 214 17.63 1.43 -8.55
CA PRO A 214 17.02 0.28 -9.22
C PRO A 214 15.53 0.56 -9.44
N VAL A 215 15.13 0.84 -10.70
CA VAL A 215 13.75 1.14 -11.08
C VAL A 215 13.17 0.02 -11.92
N ILE A 216 11.91 -0.31 -11.65
CA ILE A 216 11.05 -1.11 -12.52
C ILE A 216 9.83 -0.27 -12.91
N ASP A 217 9.52 -0.19 -14.18
CA ASP A 217 8.36 0.53 -14.72
C ASP A 217 7.17 -0.40 -15.03
N SER A 218 7.42 -1.69 -15.06
CA SER A 218 6.45 -2.75 -15.29
C SER A 218 6.92 -4.06 -14.66
N PHE A 219 6.02 -4.81 -14.05
CA PHE A 219 6.35 -6.16 -13.55
C PHE A 219 6.58 -7.16 -14.68
N CYS A 220 5.94 -6.97 -15.84
CA CYS A 220 6.23 -7.78 -17.03
C CYS A 220 7.69 -7.61 -17.47
N GLY A 221 8.25 -6.40 -17.40
CA GLY A 221 9.63 -6.10 -17.74
C GLY A 221 10.66 -6.76 -16.79
N CYS A 222 10.22 -7.18 -15.60
CA CYS A 222 11.07 -7.90 -14.66
C CYS A 222 11.32 -9.37 -15.04
N ILE A 223 10.53 -9.92 -15.96
CA ILE A 223 10.57 -11.32 -16.34
C ILE A 223 11.23 -11.44 -17.72
N GLN A 224 12.41 -12.02 -17.79
CA GLN A 224 13.14 -12.23 -19.03
C GLN A 224 13.53 -13.72 -19.12
N ASP A 225 12.84 -14.45 -19.99
CA ASP A 225 12.88 -15.92 -20.00
C ASP A 225 12.60 -16.46 -18.58
N ASP A 226 13.45 -17.25 -17.98
CA ASP A 226 13.30 -17.74 -16.60
C ASP A 226 14.09 -16.92 -15.57
N ARG A 227 14.52 -15.70 -15.91
CA ARG A 227 15.29 -14.82 -15.02
C ARG A 227 14.41 -13.68 -14.52
N ILE A 228 14.68 -13.25 -13.29
CA ILE A 228 14.03 -12.09 -12.69
C ILE A 228 15.07 -10.97 -12.58
N CYS A 229 14.74 -9.82 -13.19
CA CYS A 229 15.56 -8.62 -13.14
C CYS A 229 14.78 -7.54 -12.38
N LEU A 230 15.15 -7.25 -11.14
CA LEU A 230 14.57 -6.18 -10.35
C LEU A 230 15.43 -4.91 -10.48
N GLY A 231 15.23 -4.19 -11.58
CA GLY A 231 16.13 -3.11 -11.99
C GLY A 231 17.47 -3.64 -12.52
N LYS A 232 18.44 -2.74 -12.76
CA LYS A 232 19.69 -3.11 -13.47
C LYS A 232 20.63 -4.02 -12.67
N GLU A 233 20.49 -4.10 -11.36
CA GLU A 233 21.50 -4.67 -10.47
C GLU A 233 21.06 -5.91 -9.69
N ILE A 234 19.76 -6.23 -9.68
CA ILE A 234 19.23 -7.31 -8.86
C ILE A 234 18.73 -8.42 -9.79
N LEU A 235 19.62 -9.39 -10.04
CA LEU A 235 19.33 -10.62 -10.77
C LEU A 235 18.98 -11.74 -9.77
N ILE A 236 17.87 -12.45 -10.04
CA ILE A 236 17.39 -13.62 -9.29
C ILE A 236 17.24 -14.83 -10.22
#